data_020b5f8a52e2e3d426c8be885043a079
#
_entry.id   020b5f8a52e2e3d426c8be885043a079
#
_cell.length_a   1.000
_cell.length_b   1.000
_cell.length_c   1.000
_cell.angle_alpha   90.00
_cell.angle_beta   90.00
_cell.angle_gamma   90.00
#
_symmetry.space_group_name_H-M   'P 1'
#
loop_
_entity.id
_entity.type
_entity.pdbx_description
1 polymer ?
#
loop_
_entity_poly.entity_id
_entity_poly.type
_entity_poly.pdbx_seq_one_letter_code
_entity_poly.pdbx_strand_id
1 'polypeptide(L)'
;MTLVGCEGTVAKPSPKPIGSHVGANPGPDTTDSSKSEEPMLTVQNEPFGQTDSGEEVAQYSLRNRSGMKVGLINFGAIITSVEVPDRDGKLANVTLSHPDITGYQVNNPYFGGACGRFANRIAKGKFSLDGNEYSLFLNNGPNTLHGGQVGFMKKIWKAAPFQNEVATGVKFTYVSPDGEEGYPGELKSVITYSLTDANELKIDYAATTDKPTVLNLTNHAYWNLAGAGSGLIVDHELTLSCSRFLPVDETGIPSGELASVAGTCMDFLKPEKIGTRITEPVNGAGGYDHCYVVDGKAGELRLAAKVVEPTSGRVLEIFTTEPGIQFYTGNFLEGTPATGNAPRHGAFCLETQHFPDSPNRPEFPTTRLNPGETYRQTTVHKFSVVK
;
A
#
# COMPACT_ATOMS: atom_id res chain seq x y z
N MET A 1 35.89 -58.89 11.32
CA MET A 1 35.35 -60.23 11.84
C MET A 1 33.95 -60.28 11.29
N THR A 2 33.85 -61.00 10.20
CA THR A 2 33.07 -62.21 9.89
C THR A 2 31.60 -61.85 9.60
N LEU A 3 31.18 -61.76 8.34
CA LEU A 3 30.84 -62.78 7.33
C LEU A 3 29.67 -63.67 7.72
N VAL A 4 28.75 -63.77 6.82
CA VAL A 4 28.10 -64.89 6.07
C VAL A 4 26.56 -64.64 6.09
N GLY A 5 25.74 -64.62 5.05
CA GLY A 5 25.82 -65.19 3.72
C GLY A 5 24.61 -66.06 3.43
N CYS A 6 24.21 -66.04 2.16
CA CYS A 6 23.49 -67.05 1.37
C CYS A 6 21.95 -67.01 1.37
N GLU A 7 21.36 -66.78 0.23
CA GLU A 7 20.96 -67.65 -0.90
C GLU A 7 19.64 -68.42 -0.63
N GLY A 8 18.73 -68.48 -1.50
CA GLY A 8 18.46 -68.63 -2.92
C GLY A 8 17.07 -69.31 -2.98
N THR A 9 16.33 -69.38 -3.92
CA THR A 9 16.22 -69.93 -5.27
C THR A 9 14.78 -69.85 -5.79
N VAL A 10 14.58 -69.29 -6.96
CA VAL A 10 14.01 -69.83 -8.22
C VAL A 10 12.88 -70.84 -8.19
N ALA A 11 11.74 -70.51 -8.90
CA ALA A 11 11.15 -71.38 -9.95
C ALA A 11 9.95 -70.64 -10.67
N LYS A 12 10.01 -70.69 -11.98
CA LYS A 12 8.89 -70.57 -12.98
C LYS A 12 8.30 -71.97 -13.19
N PRO A 13 7.20 -72.24 -13.96
CA PRO A 13 6.73 -71.60 -15.15
C PRO A 13 5.18 -71.51 -15.38
N SER A 14 4.80 -70.97 -16.53
CA SER A 14 3.48 -70.88 -17.19
C SER A 14 2.87 -72.26 -17.63
N PRO A 15 1.58 -72.34 -18.13
CA PRO A 15 1.23 -71.91 -19.49
C PRO A 15 -0.18 -71.31 -19.70
N LYS A 16 -0.39 -70.72 -20.91
CA LYS A 16 -1.67 -70.35 -21.53
C LYS A 16 -2.52 -71.55 -22.01
N PRO A 17 -3.85 -71.36 -22.37
CA PRO A 17 -4.19 -71.06 -23.76
C PRO A 17 -5.41 -70.14 -24.02
N ILE A 18 -5.35 -69.38 -25.07
CA ILE A 18 -6.13 -69.08 -26.29
C ILE A 18 -7.66 -69.25 -26.20
N GLY A 19 -8.37 -68.14 -26.57
CA GLY A 19 -9.77 -68.10 -26.96
C GLY A 19 -10.14 -66.76 -27.54
N SER A 20 -10.28 -66.67 -28.85
CA SER A 20 -10.66 -65.54 -29.68
C SER A 20 -12.14 -65.18 -29.56
N HIS A 21 -12.52 -63.91 -29.46
CA HIS A 21 -13.69 -63.37 -30.15
C HIS A 21 -13.52 -61.84 -30.38
N VAL A 22 -13.76 -61.47 -31.63
CA VAL A 22 -13.78 -60.14 -32.23
C VAL A 22 -15.04 -59.42 -31.76
N GLY A 23 -14.87 -58.20 -31.24
CA GLY A 23 -15.99 -57.32 -30.90
C GLY A 23 -15.51 -55.85 -30.99
N ALA A 24 -16.24 -55.10 -31.81
CA ALA A 24 -15.95 -53.73 -32.32
C ALA A 24 -15.52 -52.71 -31.25
N ASN A 25 -14.55 -51.92 -31.64
CA ASN A 25 -14.01 -50.77 -30.95
C ASN A 25 -14.91 -49.54 -31.16
N PRO A 26 -15.47 -48.86 -30.13
CA PRO A 26 -15.83 -47.46 -30.24
C PRO A 26 -14.59 -46.64 -29.85
N GLY A 27 -14.20 -45.76 -30.73
CA GLY A 27 -13.06 -44.88 -30.56
C GLY A 27 -13.06 -44.05 -29.27
N PRO A 28 -11.90 -43.54 -28.83
CA PRO A 28 -11.83 -42.71 -27.63
C PRO A 28 -12.56 -41.41 -27.87
N ASP A 29 -13.59 -41.19 -27.07
CA ASP A 29 -14.26 -39.91 -26.93
C ASP A 29 -13.25 -38.93 -26.29
N THR A 30 -12.56 -38.18 -27.13
CA THR A 30 -11.72 -37.07 -26.72
C THR A 30 -12.62 -35.90 -26.33
N THR A 31 -13.19 -35.95 -25.14
CA THR A 31 -13.70 -34.74 -24.51
C THR A 31 -12.48 -33.87 -24.17
N ASP A 32 -12.19 -33.00 -25.13
CA ASP A 32 -11.27 -31.88 -24.91
C ASP A 32 -11.85 -30.99 -23.79
N SER A 33 -11.39 -31.21 -22.55
CA SER A 33 -11.78 -30.44 -21.38
C SER A 33 -10.82 -29.25 -21.14
N SER A 34 -10.36 -28.62 -22.20
CA SER A 34 -9.74 -27.28 -22.12
C SER A 34 -10.85 -26.22 -22.16
N LYS A 35 -11.80 -26.24 -21.23
CA LYS A 35 -12.52 -25.02 -20.85
C LYS A 35 -11.49 -24.16 -20.13
N SER A 36 -10.93 -23.18 -20.82
CA SER A 36 -10.26 -22.05 -20.18
C SER A 36 -11.26 -21.46 -19.19
N GLU A 37 -11.01 -21.64 -17.89
CA GLU A 37 -11.81 -20.97 -16.87
C GLU A 37 -11.77 -19.47 -17.18
N GLU A 38 -12.95 -18.88 -17.40
CA GLU A 38 -13.04 -17.44 -17.57
C GLU A 38 -12.42 -16.74 -16.36
N PRO A 39 -11.57 -15.72 -16.57
CA PRO A 39 -10.93 -15.03 -15.47
C PRO A 39 -12.00 -14.45 -14.55
N MET A 40 -12.00 -14.86 -13.28
CA MET A 40 -12.97 -14.41 -12.28
C MET A 40 -12.32 -13.45 -11.29
N LEU A 41 -13.13 -12.53 -10.74
CA LEU A 41 -12.78 -11.81 -9.53
C LEU A 41 -12.61 -12.82 -8.39
N THR A 42 -11.47 -12.83 -7.69
CA THR A 42 -11.24 -13.77 -6.59
C THR A 42 -10.59 -13.08 -5.39
N VAL A 43 -10.92 -13.58 -4.20
CA VAL A 43 -10.18 -13.32 -2.97
C VAL A 43 -9.87 -14.66 -2.30
N GLN A 44 -8.59 -14.87 -1.98
CA GLN A 44 -8.11 -16.04 -1.26
C GLN A 44 -7.36 -15.57 -0.01
N ASN A 45 -7.34 -16.37 1.04
CA ASN A 45 -6.55 -16.07 2.22
C ASN A 45 -5.72 -17.28 2.64
N GLU A 46 -4.53 -17.01 3.16
CA GLU A 46 -3.56 -18.00 3.64
C GLU A 46 -2.78 -17.45 4.84
N PRO A 47 -2.16 -18.30 5.66
CA PRO A 47 -1.27 -17.85 6.72
C PRO A 47 -0.08 -17.07 6.15
N PHE A 48 0.26 -15.93 6.77
CA PHE A 48 1.44 -15.12 6.45
C PHE A 48 2.53 -15.23 7.53
N GLY A 49 2.16 -15.68 8.73
CA GLY A 49 3.04 -15.87 9.87
C GLY A 49 2.38 -15.45 11.17
N GLN A 50 3.19 -15.25 12.19
CA GLN A 50 2.77 -14.80 13.53
C GLN A 50 3.61 -13.61 13.96
N THR A 51 3.00 -12.70 14.72
CA THR A 51 3.73 -11.63 15.39
C THR A 51 4.60 -12.16 16.51
N ASP A 52 5.53 -11.35 17.03
CA ASP A 52 6.35 -11.71 18.20
C ASP A 52 5.50 -11.97 19.46
N SER A 53 4.28 -11.42 19.53
CA SER A 53 3.28 -11.69 20.57
C SER A 53 2.44 -12.95 20.32
N GLY A 54 2.66 -13.66 19.20
CA GLY A 54 1.96 -14.90 18.84
C GLY A 54 0.61 -14.68 18.16
N GLU A 55 0.28 -13.46 17.73
CA GLU A 55 -0.95 -13.17 16.98
C GLU A 55 -0.82 -13.62 15.53
N GLU A 56 -1.84 -14.30 15.00
CA GLU A 56 -1.82 -14.82 13.64
C GLU A 56 -2.00 -13.69 12.61
N VAL A 57 -1.16 -13.71 11.58
CA VAL A 57 -1.23 -12.82 10.43
C VAL A 57 -1.63 -13.61 9.20
N ALA A 58 -2.70 -13.17 8.55
CA ALA A 58 -3.21 -13.75 7.32
C ALA A 58 -2.95 -12.81 6.14
N GLN A 59 -2.57 -13.40 5.00
CA GLN A 59 -2.49 -12.74 3.71
C GLN A 59 -3.78 -12.96 2.92
N TYR A 60 -4.20 -11.92 2.19
CA TYR A 60 -5.35 -11.91 1.30
C TYR A 60 -4.87 -11.58 -0.10
N SER A 61 -5.06 -12.50 -1.04
CA SER A 61 -4.70 -12.34 -2.45
C SER A 61 -5.95 -12.01 -3.26
N LEU A 62 -6.02 -10.82 -3.82
CA LEU A 62 -7.08 -10.35 -4.70
C LEU A 62 -6.62 -10.52 -6.15
N ARG A 63 -7.54 -10.91 -7.03
CA ARG A 63 -7.31 -10.96 -8.47
C ARG A 63 -8.54 -10.47 -9.22
N ASN A 64 -8.35 -9.61 -10.23
CA ASN A 64 -9.41 -9.19 -11.14
C ASN A 64 -9.39 -9.98 -12.46
N ARG A 65 -10.43 -9.80 -13.27
CA ARG A 65 -10.54 -10.47 -14.58
C ARG A 65 -9.49 -10.00 -15.59
N SER A 66 -8.94 -8.79 -15.41
CA SER A 66 -7.87 -8.25 -16.25
C SER A 66 -6.48 -8.80 -15.89
N GLY A 67 -6.38 -9.66 -14.84
CA GLY A 67 -5.14 -10.31 -14.41
C GLY A 67 -4.32 -9.53 -13.39
N MET A 68 -4.71 -8.33 -13.01
CA MET A 68 -4.08 -7.58 -11.91
C MET A 68 -4.27 -8.33 -10.59
N LYS A 69 -3.22 -8.35 -9.75
CA LYS A 69 -3.25 -8.96 -8.42
C LYS A 69 -2.82 -7.98 -7.35
N VAL A 70 -3.41 -8.12 -6.16
CA VAL A 70 -3.07 -7.33 -4.98
C VAL A 70 -2.95 -8.26 -3.76
N GLY A 71 -1.83 -8.17 -3.04
CA GLY A 71 -1.64 -8.83 -1.76
C GLY A 71 -1.88 -7.86 -0.61
N LEU A 72 -2.61 -8.31 0.40
CA LEU A 72 -2.89 -7.54 1.63
C LEU A 72 -2.65 -8.42 2.84
N ILE A 73 -2.24 -7.86 3.99
CA ILE A 73 -2.21 -8.58 5.27
C ILE A 73 -3.01 -7.85 6.34
N ASN A 74 -3.51 -8.59 7.34
CA ASN A 74 -4.27 -8.01 8.45
C ASN A 74 -3.38 -7.36 9.52
N PHE A 75 -2.07 -7.50 9.47
CA PHE A 75 -1.14 -6.69 10.24
C PHE A 75 -0.99 -5.35 9.54
N GLY A 76 -1.37 -4.24 10.21
CA GLY A 76 -1.27 -2.89 9.68
C GLY A 76 -2.16 -2.56 8.48
N ALA A 77 -3.07 -3.46 8.09
CA ALA A 77 -3.83 -3.38 6.82
C ALA A 77 -2.91 -3.09 5.62
N ILE A 78 -1.76 -3.78 5.58
CA ILE A 78 -0.63 -3.53 4.67
C ILE A 78 -0.90 -4.07 3.27
N ILE A 79 -0.53 -3.29 2.24
CA ILE A 79 -0.38 -3.76 0.86
C ILE A 79 1.00 -4.45 0.75
N THR A 80 1.02 -5.74 0.46
CA THR A 80 2.26 -6.54 0.32
C THR A 80 2.71 -6.72 -1.12
N SER A 81 1.78 -6.62 -2.08
CA SER A 81 2.12 -6.67 -3.50
C SER A 81 1.05 -6.00 -4.36
N VAL A 82 1.45 -5.46 -5.49
CA VAL A 82 0.57 -5.02 -6.57
C VAL A 82 1.21 -5.45 -7.88
N GLU A 83 0.66 -6.51 -8.51
CA GLU A 83 1.15 -7.04 -9.77
C GLU A 83 0.32 -6.49 -10.94
N VAL A 84 0.98 -5.77 -11.84
CA VAL A 84 0.34 -5.15 -13.01
C VAL A 84 1.12 -5.45 -14.29
N PRO A 85 0.43 -5.61 -15.45
CA PRO A 85 1.10 -5.87 -16.72
C PRO A 85 1.87 -4.64 -17.23
N ASP A 86 2.92 -4.88 -17.98
CA ASP A 86 3.57 -3.88 -18.82
C ASP A 86 2.96 -3.87 -20.23
N ARG A 87 3.57 -3.10 -21.16
CA ARG A 87 3.10 -2.98 -22.57
C ARG A 87 3.12 -4.31 -23.34
N ASP A 88 3.90 -5.28 -22.89
CA ASP A 88 4.01 -6.62 -23.47
C ASP A 88 3.13 -7.64 -22.73
N GLY A 89 2.36 -7.21 -21.74
CA GLY A 89 1.50 -8.04 -20.92
C GLY A 89 2.22 -8.78 -19.78
N LYS A 90 3.51 -8.53 -19.56
CA LYS A 90 4.29 -9.17 -18.50
C LYS A 90 3.96 -8.54 -17.14
N LEU A 91 3.47 -9.35 -16.20
CA LEU A 91 3.20 -8.93 -14.83
C LEU A 91 4.50 -8.68 -14.05
N ALA A 92 4.51 -7.62 -13.26
CA ALA A 92 5.52 -7.39 -12.23
C ALA A 92 4.88 -6.75 -11.00
N ASN A 93 5.40 -7.10 -9.81
CA ASN A 93 5.07 -6.37 -8.59
C ASN A 93 5.71 -4.97 -8.65
N VAL A 94 4.92 -3.93 -8.41
CA VAL A 94 5.35 -2.53 -8.51
C VAL A 94 5.40 -1.81 -7.15
N THR A 95 5.29 -2.55 -6.03
CA THR A 95 5.41 -1.98 -4.69
C THR A 95 6.46 -2.70 -3.85
N LEU A 96 7.23 -1.93 -3.06
CA LEU A 96 8.18 -2.52 -2.11
C LEU A 96 7.44 -3.21 -0.97
N SER A 97 8.01 -4.31 -0.49
CA SER A 97 7.44 -5.11 0.59
C SER A 97 8.52 -5.96 1.27
N HIS A 98 8.16 -6.58 2.39
CA HIS A 98 8.94 -7.63 3.01
C HIS A 98 8.36 -9.01 2.67
N PRO A 99 9.20 -10.06 2.59
CA PRO A 99 8.76 -11.40 2.22
C PRO A 99 7.95 -12.10 3.32
N ASP A 100 8.08 -11.65 4.56
CA ASP A 100 7.45 -12.24 5.73
C ASP A 100 7.12 -11.19 6.79
N ILE A 101 6.42 -11.61 7.85
CA ILE A 101 5.98 -10.75 8.95
C ILE A 101 7.15 -10.16 9.74
N THR A 102 8.29 -10.83 9.82
CA THR A 102 9.45 -10.38 10.59
C THR A 102 9.94 -9.03 10.10
N GLY A 103 10.00 -8.86 8.76
CA GLY A 103 10.39 -7.58 8.15
C GLY A 103 9.46 -6.43 8.49
N TYR A 104 8.17 -6.70 8.70
CA TYR A 104 7.19 -5.66 9.07
C TYR A 104 7.20 -5.30 10.55
N GLN A 105 7.68 -6.18 11.44
CA GLN A 105 7.75 -5.93 12.88
C GLN A 105 8.96 -5.12 13.30
N VAL A 106 10.09 -5.28 12.60
CA VAL A 106 11.33 -4.52 12.85
C VAL A 106 11.25 -3.12 12.23
N ASN A 107 12.36 -2.39 12.17
CA ASN A 107 12.44 -1.03 11.62
C ASN A 107 11.99 -0.96 10.14
N ASN A 108 10.70 -1.10 9.94
CA ASN A 108 10.06 -1.02 8.65
C ASN A 108 9.83 0.46 8.28
N PRO A 109 10.23 0.92 7.08
CA PRO A 109 9.96 2.28 6.59
C PRO A 109 8.49 2.49 6.18
N TYR A 110 7.54 1.85 6.86
CA TYR A 110 6.07 1.92 6.65
C TYR A 110 5.57 1.25 5.37
N PHE A 111 6.30 0.31 4.77
CA PHE A 111 5.94 -0.32 3.49
C PHE A 111 4.48 -0.77 3.43
N GLY A 112 3.69 -0.11 2.55
CA GLY A 112 2.30 -0.44 2.27
C GLY A 112 1.33 -0.28 3.42
N GLY A 113 1.78 0.22 4.58
CA GLY A 113 1.01 0.25 5.82
C GLY A 113 -0.04 1.36 5.88
N ALA A 114 -1.10 1.11 6.64
CA ALA A 114 -2.07 2.13 7.01
C ALA A 114 -1.51 3.02 8.12
N CYS A 115 -1.25 4.29 7.83
CA CYS A 115 -0.79 5.27 8.81
C CYS A 115 -1.98 5.91 9.53
N GLY A 116 -1.92 5.97 10.85
CA GLY A 116 -2.93 6.52 11.76
C GLY A 116 -2.48 6.36 13.24
N ARG A 117 -3.17 7.02 14.21
CA ARG A 117 -4.36 7.87 13.99
C ARG A 117 -4.10 9.10 13.13
N PHE A 118 -2.88 9.64 13.15
CA PHE A 118 -2.54 10.84 12.40
C PHE A 118 -1.36 10.56 11.45
N ALA A 119 -1.65 10.49 10.17
CA ALA A 119 -0.66 10.36 9.11
C ALA A 119 0.20 11.63 9.03
N ASN A 120 1.48 11.45 8.67
CA ASN A 120 2.48 12.51 8.66
C ASN A 120 2.74 13.11 10.06
N ARG A 121 3.20 14.36 10.16
CA ARG A 121 3.77 14.93 11.39
C ARG A 121 2.79 15.78 12.20
N ILE A 122 2.96 15.75 13.53
CA ILE A 122 2.44 16.75 14.48
C ILE A 122 3.65 17.35 15.21
N ALA A 123 3.78 18.67 15.13
CA ALA A 123 4.88 19.43 15.71
C ALA A 123 5.00 19.20 17.20
N LYS A 124 6.22 18.89 17.67
CA LYS A 124 6.55 18.67 19.10
C LYS A 124 5.72 17.57 19.78
N GLY A 125 5.03 16.74 18.97
CA GLY A 125 4.10 15.74 19.49
C GLY A 125 2.98 16.33 20.33
N LYS A 126 2.51 17.55 20.03
CA LYS A 126 1.50 18.23 20.84
C LYS A 126 0.43 18.87 20.00
N PHE A 127 -0.80 18.86 20.51
CA PHE A 127 -1.92 19.63 19.98
C PHE A 127 -2.90 19.99 21.09
N SER A 128 -3.73 21.00 20.85
CA SER A 128 -4.81 21.39 21.75
C SER A 128 -6.16 21.10 21.13
N LEU A 129 -7.08 20.54 21.90
CA LEU A 129 -8.44 20.27 21.49
C LEU A 129 -9.39 20.60 22.67
N ASP A 130 -10.35 21.51 22.44
CA ASP A 130 -11.33 21.96 23.44
C ASP A 130 -10.67 22.45 24.77
N GLY A 131 -9.54 23.15 24.66
CA GLY A 131 -8.80 23.70 25.81
C GLY A 131 -7.90 22.71 26.54
N ASN A 132 -7.90 21.44 26.15
CA ASN A 132 -7.00 20.42 26.68
C ASN A 132 -5.79 20.24 25.78
N GLU A 133 -4.58 20.19 26.38
CA GLU A 133 -3.36 19.83 25.67
C GLU A 133 -3.18 18.32 25.68
N TYR A 134 -2.85 17.74 24.53
CA TYR A 134 -2.50 16.33 24.33
C TYR A 134 -1.05 16.19 23.94
N SER A 135 -0.36 15.21 24.52
CA SER A 135 1.04 14.90 24.26
C SER A 135 1.16 13.51 23.67
N LEU A 136 1.83 13.42 22.54
CA LEU A 136 2.04 12.20 21.76
C LEU A 136 3.48 11.73 21.89
N PHE A 137 3.74 10.47 21.55
CA PHE A 137 5.08 9.93 21.53
C PHE A 137 5.93 10.58 20.42
N LEU A 138 7.17 11.01 20.76
CA LEU A 138 8.12 11.59 19.82
C LEU A 138 8.94 10.48 19.15
N ASN A 139 8.65 10.16 17.91
CA ASN A 139 9.30 9.09 17.13
C ASN A 139 10.03 9.60 15.88
N ASN A 140 10.03 10.92 15.66
CA ASN A 140 10.71 11.56 14.52
C ASN A 140 11.38 12.86 14.96
N GLY A 141 12.57 12.73 15.62
CA GLY A 141 13.23 13.86 16.24
C GLY A 141 12.34 14.55 17.27
N PRO A 142 12.08 15.87 17.13
CA PRO A 142 11.21 16.59 18.06
C PRO A 142 9.71 16.38 17.81
N ASN A 143 9.31 15.61 16.79
CA ASN A 143 7.93 15.51 16.31
C ASN A 143 7.36 14.10 16.47
N THR A 144 6.03 13.98 16.41
CA THR A 144 5.34 12.71 16.19
C THR A 144 5.16 12.49 14.68
N LEU A 145 5.34 11.25 14.23
CA LEU A 145 5.16 10.82 12.84
C LEU A 145 4.26 9.59 12.78
N HIS A 146 3.34 9.55 11.83
CA HIS A 146 2.49 8.41 11.46
C HIS A 146 1.77 7.72 12.62
N GLY A 147 1.28 8.51 13.60
CA GLY A 147 0.46 8.04 14.70
C GLY A 147 1.20 7.68 15.99
N GLY A 148 2.55 7.71 16.00
CA GLY A 148 3.34 7.49 17.21
C GLY A 148 4.27 6.28 17.15
N GLN A 149 4.57 5.67 18.30
CA GLN A 149 5.57 4.62 18.43
C GLN A 149 5.13 3.31 17.79
N VAL A 150 3.89 2.94 17.98
CA VAL A 150 3.31 1.71 17.45
C VAL A 150 2.48 2.00 16.19
N GLY A 151 1.61 3.00 16.24
CA GLY A 151 0.77 3.40 15.11
C GLY A 151 -0.17 2.30 14.60
N PHE A 152 -0.99 2.61 13.60
CA PHE A 152 -1.96 1.68 13.03
C PHE A 152 -1.32 0.57 12.20
N MET A 153 -0.16 0.83 11.61
CA MET A 153 0.55 -0.15 10.79
C MET A 153 1.15 -1.33 11.57
N LYS A 154 1.21 -1.24 12.90
CA LYS A 154 1.71 -2.33 13.77
C LYS A 154 0.59 -2.99 14.59
N LYS A 155 -0.66 -2.83 14.18
CA LYS A 155 -1.83 -3.42 14.82
C LYS A 155 -2.39 -4.58 13.99
N ILE A 156 -2.97 -5.56 14.67
CA ILE A 156 -3.77 -6.59 14.01
C ILE A 156 -5.18 -6.03 13.76
N TRP A 157 -5.59 -6.05 12.52
CA TRP A 157 -6.92 -5.63 12.08
C TRP A 157 -7.81 -6.85 11.87
N LYS A 158 -9.06 -6.75 12.31
CA LYS A 158 -10.06 -7.75 11.95
C LYS A 158 -10.39 -7.63 10.46
N ALA A 159 -10.10 -8.68 9.71
CA ALA A 159 -10.32 -8.73 8.28
C ALA A 159 -11.64 -9.44 7.93
N ALA A 160 -12.33 -8.93 6.92
CA ALA A 160 -13.52 -9.53 6.32
C ALA A 160 -13.37 -9.44 4.79
N PRO A 161 -12.94 -10.52 4.12
CA PRO A 161 -12.87 -10.57 2.67
C PRO A 161 -14.27 -10.56 2.07
N PHE A 162 -14.40 -9.98 0.87
CA PHE A 162 -15.64 -9.96 0.11
C PHE A 162 -15.39 -10.07 -1.39
N GLN A 163 -16.41 -10.52 -2.10
CA GLN A 163 -16.45 -10.59 -3.55
C GLN A 163 -17.89 -10.32 -4.00
N ASN A 164 -18.03 -9.50 -5.03
CA ASN A 164 -19.30 -9.24 -5.69
C ASN A 164 -19.09 -9.09 -7.22
N GLU A 165 -20.11 -8.68 -7.97
CA GLU A 165 -20.05 -8.57 -9.43
C GLU A 165 -19.05 -7.51 -9.94
N VAL A 166 -18.74 -6.48 -9.12
CA VAL A 166 -17.95 -5.31 -9.53
C VAL A 166 -16.56 -5.26 -8.94
N ALA A 167 -16.32 -5.93 -7.81
CA ALA A 167 -15.04 -5.90 -7.12
C ALA A 167 -14.81 -7.12 -6.23
N THR A 168 -13.54 -7.41 -5.98
CA THR A 168 -13.08 -8.27 -4.88
C THR A 168 -12.28 -7.43 -3.89
N GLY A 169 -12.29 -7.78 -2.60
CA GLY A 169 -11.62 -6.94 -1.62
C GLY A 169 -11.58 -7.48 -0.21
N VAL A 170 -11.04 -6.65 0.70
CA VAL A 170 -10.99 -6.92 2.14
C VAL A 170 -11.36 -5.66 2.91
N LYS A 171 -12.26 -5.82 3.87
CA LYS A 171 -12.61 -4.81 4.85
C LYS A 171 -11.84 -5.07 6.13
N PHE A 172 -10.95 -4.17 6.51
CA PHE A 172 -10.21 -4.19 7.76
C PHE A 172 -10.88 -3.29 8.79
N THR A 173 -11.01 -3.76 10.03
CA THR A 173 -11.58 -2.98 11.14
C THR A 173 -10.64 -3.04 12.34
N TYR A 174 -10.34 -1.88 12.92
CA TYR A 174 -9.58 -1.75 14.16
C TYR A 174 -10.30 -0.79 15.10
N VAL A 175 -10.35 -1.14 16.40
CA VAL A 175 -10.84 -0.26 17.47
C VAL A 175 -9.64 0.17 18.30
N SER A 176 -9.27 1.44 18.15
CA SER A 176 -8.18 2.06 18.88
C SER A 176 -8.76 2.63 20.18
N PRO A 177 -8.33 2.16 21.37
CA PRO A 177 -8.91 2.59 22.65
C PRO A 177 -8.62 4.07 22.96
N ASP A 178 -9.43 4.67 23.81
CA ASP A 178 -9.18 6.03 24.33
C ASP A 178 -7.79 6.14 24.95
N GLY A 179 -7.02 7.15 24.56
CA GLY A 179 -5.67 7.38 25.04
C GLY A 179 -4.58 6.58 24.32
N GLU A 180 -4.89 5.73 23.33
CA GLU A 180 -3.86 5.04 22.56
C GLU A 180 -2.95 6.05 21.87
N GLU A 181 -1.60 5.88 22.02
CA GLU A 181 -0.56 6.80 21.54
C GLU A 181 -0.73 8.27 22.02
N GLY A 182 -1.60 8.53 23.00
CA GLY A 182 -1.91 9.86 23.54
C GLY A 182 -3.10 10.55 22.88
N TYR A 183 -3.75 9.94 21.90
CA TYR A 183 -4.94 10.52 21.25
C TYR A 183 -6.21 10.27 22.05
N PRO A 184 -7.11 11.30 22.19
CA PRO A 184 -8.39 11.13 22.91
C PRO A 184 -9.42 10.33 22.13
N GLY A 185 -10.33 9.69 22.84
CA GLY A 185 -11.48 8.98 22.35
C GLY A 185 -11.19 7.55 21.85
N GLU A 186 -12.18 6.65 22.04
CA GLU A 186 -12.21 5.39 21.34
C GLU A 186 -12.50 5.65 19.86
N LEU A 187 -11.65 5.15 18.97
CA LEU A 187 -11.79 5.33 17.54
C LEU A 187 -12.02 3.99 16.86
N LYS A 188 -13.17 3.82 16.24
CA LYS A 188 -13.46 2.68 15.36
C LYS A 188 -13.10 3.05 13.93
N SER A 189 -12.03 2.47 13.41
CA SER A 189 -11.54 2.68 12.05
C SER A 189 -11.88 1.50 11.15
N VAL A 190 -12.27 1.80 9.91
CA VAL A 190 -12.54 0.82 8.85
C VAL A 190 -11.77 1.25 7.61
N ILE A 191 -10.97 0.35 7.05
CA ILE A 191 -10.28 0.53 5.77
C ILE A 191 -10.75 -0.58 4.85
N THR A 192 -11.31 -0.21 3.68
CA THR A 192 -11.80 -1.18 2.70
C THR A 192 -10.97 -1.07 1.43
N TYR A 193 -10.24 -2.12 1.10
CA TYR A 193 -9.55 -2.28 -0.17
C TYR A 193 -10.45 -3.00 -1.15
N SER A 194 -10.62 -2.45 -2.35
CA SER A 194 -11.44 -3.01 -3.41
C SER A 194 -10.66 -3.00 -4.72
N LEU A 195 -10.52 -4.16 -5.36
CA LEU A 195 -9.92 -4.31 -6.69
C LEU A 195 -11.02 -4.52 -7.73
N THR A 196 -11.09 -3.62 -8.73
CA THR A 196 -12.05 -3.66 -9.82
C THR A 196 -11.45 -4.22 -11.11
N ASP A 197 -12.30 -4.58 -12.09
CA ASP A 197 -11.86 -5.01 -13.42
C ASP A 197 -11.25 -3.88 -14.28
N ALA A 198 -11.44 -2.62 -13.87
CA ALA A 198 -10.83 -1.46 -14.48
C ALA A 198 -9.37 -1.23 -14.01
N ASN A 199 -8.76 -2.22 -13.31
CA ASN A 199 -7.45 -2.13 -12.67
C ASN A 199 -7.35 -0.98 -11.66
N GLU A 200 -8.42 -0.76 -10.91
CA GLU A 200 -8.47 0.22 -9.84
C GLU A 200 -8.36 -0.49 -8.48
N LEU A 201 -7.33 -0.15 -7.72
CA LEU A 201 -7.23 -0.45 -6.29
C LEU A 201 -7.79 0.74 -5.53
N LYS A 202 -9.04 0.63 -5.10
CA LYS A 202 -9.73 1.64 -4.31
C LYS A 202 -9.51 1.38 -2.84
N ILE A 203 -9.21 2.44 -2.07
CA ILE A 203 -9.08 2.43 -0.62
C ILE A 203 -10.12 3.41 -0.05
N ASP A 204 -11.13 2.87 0.62
CA ASP A 204 -12.12 3.67 1.34
C ASP A 204 -11.79 3.66 2.83
N TYR A 205 -11.69 4.83 3.43
CA TYR A 205 -11.49 5.02 4.86
C TYR A 205 -12.79 5.53 5.49
N ALA A 206 -13.16 4.95 6.63
CA ALA A 206 -14.25 5.44 7.47
C ALA A 206 -13.88 5.29 8.94
N ALA A 207 -14.24 6.29 9.77
CA ALA A 207 -14.05 6.19 11.20
C ALA A 207 -15.10 6.96 11.97
N THR A 208 -15.37 6.49 13.21
CA THR A 208 -16.23 7.15 14.21
C THR A 208 -15.54 7.16 15.56
N THR A 209 -15.88 8.12 16.39
CA THR A 209 -15.31 8.30 17.73
C THR A 209 -16.39 8.54 18.80
N ASP A 210 -16.09 8.24 20.06
CA ASP A 210 -16.94 8.54 21.21
C ASP A 210 -16.60 9.89 21.88
N LYS A 211 -15.41 10.48 21.58
CA LYS A 211 -14.99 11.80 22.05
C LYS A 211 -14.38 12.61 20.90
N PRO A 212 -14.36 13.96 20.97
CA PRO A 212 -13.61 14.75 20.01
C PRO A 212 -12.16 14.27 19.92
N THR A 213 -11.67 14.08 18.69
CA THR A 213 -10.29 13.65 18.41
C THR A 213 -9.76 14.30 17.13
N VAL A 214 -8.50 14.04 16.79
CA VAL A 214 -7.90 14.40 15.51
C VAL A 214 -7.60 13.13 14.72
N LEU A 215 -7.88 13.17 13.40
CA LEU A 215 -7.76 12.00 12.53
C LEU A 215 -7.24 12.38 11.16
N ASN A 216 -6.25 11.63 10.70
CA ASN A 216 -5.71 11.69 9.34
C ASN A 216 -5.22 10.29 8.98
N LEU A 217 -5.82 9.65 7.98
CA LEU A 217 -5.46 8.30 7.56
C LEU A 217 -4.90 8.31 6.14
N THR A 218 -3.84 7.53 5.92
CA THR A 218 -3.27 7.31 4.58
C THR A 218 -2.71 5.89 4.44
N ASN A 219 -2.33 5.51 3.22
CA ASN A 219 -1.55 4.31 2.95
C ASN A 219 -0.15 4.69 2.44
N HIS A 220 0.88 4.05 2.97
CA HIS A 220 2.28 4.37 2.69
C HIS A 220 2.91 3.37 1.71
N ALA A 221 2.27 3.14 0.56
CA ALA A 221 2.83 2.28 -0.47
C ALA A 221 4.02 2.95 -1.17
N TYR A 222 5.07 2.17 -1.37
CA TYR A 222 6.30 2.58 -2.07
C TYR A 222 6.28 2.01 -3.48
N TRP A 223 6.16 2.86 -4.49
CA TRP A 223 5.97 2.48 -5.86
C TRP A 223 7.27 2.52 -6.67
N ASN A 224 7.47 1.51 -7.52
CA ASN A 224 8.41 1.54 -8.63
C ASN A 224 7.77 0.84 -9.83
N LEU A 225 7.31 1.60 -10.81
CA LEU A 225 6.55 1.06 -11.95
C LEU A 225 7.41 0.25 -12.93
N ALA A 226 8.76 0.37 -12.86
CA ALA A 226 9.67 -0.53 -13.59
C ALA A 226 9.68 -1.95 -12.98
N GLY A 227 9.19 -2.09 -11.74
CA GLY A 227 9.17 -3.29 -10.92
C GLY A 227 9.87 -3.07 -9.58
N ALA A 228 9.35 -3.64 -8.51
CA ALA A 228 9.97 -3.57 -7.19
C ALA A 228 11.41 -4.12 -7.25
N GLY A 229 12.38 -3.34 -6.77
CA GLY A 229 13.79 -3.70 -6.79
C GLY A 229 14.49 -3.59 -8.16
N SER A 230 13.86 -3.05 -9.19
CA SER A 230 14.44 -2.90 -10.54
C SER A 230 15.45 -1.75 -10.70
N GLY A 231 15.68 -0.96 -9.63
CA GLY A 231 16.59 0.19 -9.64
C GLY A 231 15.92 1.48 -9.21
N LEU A 232 16.40 2.61 -9.73
CA LEU A 232 15.98 3.94 -9.30
C LEU A 232 14.73 4.42 -10.03
N ILE A 233 13.95 5.30 -9.36
CA ILE A 233 12.72 5.88 -9.92
C ILE A 233 12.96 7.19 -10.70
N VAL A 234 14.22 7.56 -10.92
CA VAL A 234 14.62 8.86 -11.46
C VAL A 234 14.12 9.14 -12.88
N ASP A 235 13.89 8.09 -13.67
CA ASP A 235 13.38 8.20 -15.04
C ASP A 235 11.84 8.11 -15.14
N HIS A 236 11.12 7.86 -14.04
CA HIS A 236 9.65 7.95 -14.03
C HIS A 236 9.22 9.40 -14.27
N GLU A 237 8.23 9.58 -15.12
CA GLU A 237 7.62 10.89 -15.42
C GLU A 237 6.42 11.11 -14.49
N LEU A 238 6.50 12.15 -13.66
CA LEU A 238 5.46 12.55 -12.73
C LEU A 238 4.70 13.78 -13.24
N THR A 239 3.39 13.77 -13.07
CA THR A 239 2.53 14.95 -13.18
C THR A 239 1.70 15.05 -11.91
N LEU A 240 1.65 16.23 -11.30
CA LEU A 240 0.80 16.53 -10.14
C LEU A 240 -0.25 17.57 -10.52
N SER A 241 -1.53 17.27 -10.24
CA SER A 241 -2.63 18.24 -10.35
C SER A 241 -2.66 19.12 -9.09
N CYS A 242 -1.55 19.81 -8.83
CA CYS A 242 -1.28 20.55 -7.60
C CYS A 242 -0.51 21.83 -7.94
N SER A 243 -1.18 22.97 -7.90
CA SER A 243 -0.57 24.28 -8.19
C SER A 243 0.20 24.87 -7.01
N ARG A 244 0.08 24.27 -5.81
CA ARG A 244 0.70 24.73 -4.56
C ARG A 244 1.24 23.56 -3.75
N PHE A 245 2.18 23.86 -2.87
CA PHE A 245 2.74 22.90 -1.90
C PHE A 245 2.92 23.58 -0.54
N LEU A 246 3.21 22.80 0.48
CA LEU A 246 3.52 23.28 1.82
C LEU A 246 5.04 23.29 2.01
N PRO A 247 5.69 24.48 2.07
CA PRO A 247 7.07 24.60 2.50
C PRO A 247 7.22 24.10 3.95
N VAL A 248 8.31 23.39 4.20
CA VAL A 248 8.59 22.79 5.51
C VAL A 248 9.90 23.32 6.08
N ASP A 249 10.02 23.28 7.42
CA ASP A 249 11.27 23.51 8.12
C ASP A 249 12.20 22.27 8.04
N GLU A 250 13.36 22.36 8.64
CA GLU A 250 14.38 21.29 8.71
C GLU A 250 13.90 20.01 9.41
N THR A 251 12.82 20.08 10.18
CA THR A 251 12.20 18.94 10.87
C THR A 251 10.99 18.38 10.12
N GLY A 252 10.66 18.95 8.94
CA GLY A 252 9.55 18.53 8.09
C GLY A 252 8.18 19.05 8.52
N ILE A 253 8.15 20.09 9.36
CA ILE A 253 6.89 20.74 9.79
C ILE A 253 6.55 21.88 8.84
N PRO A 254 5.29 21.95 8.32
CA PRO A 254 4.85 23.04 7.44
C PRO A 254 4.97 24.43 8.07
N SER A 255 5.42 25.41 7.29
CA SER A 255 5.47 26.82 7.72
C SER A 255 4.09 27.44 7.93
N GLY A 256 3.04 26.86 7.33
CA GLY A 256 1.68 27.41 7.25
C GLY A 256 1.38 28.04 5.89
N GLU A 257 2.39 28.33 5.08
CA GLU A 257 2.22 28.86 3.75
C GLU A 257 1.75 27.79 2.76
N LEU A 258 0.94 28.17 1.77
CA LEU A 258 0.60 27.40 0.58
C LEU A 258 1.30 28.02 -0.62
N ALA A 259 2.59 27.70 -0.81
CA ALA A 259 3.45 28.31 -1.82
C ALA A 259 3.13 27.80 -3.24
N SER A 260 3.29 28.65 -4.26
CA SER A 260 3.17 28.26 -5.65
C SER A 260 4.30 27.32 -6.07
N VAL A 261 3.98 26.28 -6.84
CA VAL A 261 4.99 25.40 -7.45
C VAL A 261 5.67 26.05 -8.66
N ALA A 262 5.00 26.99 -9.31
CA ALA A 262 5.43 27.56 -10.60
C ALA A 262 6.84 28.16 -10.54
N GLY A 263 7.73 27.71 -11.44
CA GLY A 263 9.11 28.17 -11.53
C GLY A 263 10.05 27.66 -10.42
N THR A 264 9.62 26.69 -9.65
CA THR A 264 10.43 26.03 -8.59
C THR A 264 10.76 24.59 -8.95
N CYS A 265 11.64 23.94 -8.18
CA CYS A 265 11.88 22.50 -8.29
C CYS A 265 10.64 21.65 -7.98
N MET A 266 9.62 22.24 -7.34
CA MET A 266 8.36 21.58 -6.99
C MET A 266 7.35 21.55 -8.15
N ASP A 267 7.65 22.14 -9.32
CA ASP A 267 6.73 22.25 -10.45
C ASP A 267 6.64 20.92 -11.24
N PHE A 268 5.57 20.15 -10.98
CA PHE A 268 5.17 18.97 -11.73
C PHE A 268 3.79 19.14 -12.40
N LEU A 269 3.39 20.38 -12.74
CA LEU A 269 2.14 20.64 -13.46
C LEU A 269 2.13 20.07 -14.89
N LYS A 270 3.31 19.76 -15.42
CA LYS A 270 3.51 19.03 -16.68
C LYS A 270 4.35 17.78 -16.41
N PRO A 271 4.30 16.77 -17.30
CA PRO A 271 5.15 15.58 -17.16
C PRO A 271 6.62 15.97 -17.05
N GLU A 272 7.26 15.55 -15.96
CA GLU A 272 8.66 15.81 -15.69
C GLU A 272 9.29 14.58 -15.04
N LYS A 273 10.52 14.23 -15.43
CA LYS A 273 11.27 13.15 -14.80
C LYS A 273 11.53 13.48 -13.33
N ILE A 274 11.25 12.54 -12.44
CA ILE A 274 11.48 12.69 -10.99
C ILE A 274 12.94 13.08 -10.71
N GLY A 275 13.89 12.50 -11.45
CA GLY A 275 15.32 12.74 -11.28
C GLY A 275 15.82 14.12 -11.70
N THR A 276 15.09 14.86 -12.55
CA THR A 276 15.59 16.13 -13.15
C THR A 276 16.03 17.14 -12.10
N ARG A 277 15.27 17.25 -11.01
CA ARG A 277 15.51 18.25 -9.95
C ARG A 277 15.48 17.62 -8.56
N ILE A 278 15.69 16.31 -8.43
CA ILE A 278 15.53 15.56 -7.17
C ILE A 278 16.46 16.02 -6.03
N THR A 279 17.58 16.65 -6.36
CA THR A 279 18.56 17.17 -5.40
C THR A 279 18.32 18.61 -4.98
N GLU A 280 17.36 19.31 -5.60
CA GLU A 280 17.11 20.74 -5.35
C GLU A 280 16.21 21.04 -4.14
N PRO A 281 15.25 20.15 -3.73
CA PRO A 281 14.39 20.43 -2.58
C PRO A 281 15.20 20.62 -1.29
N VAL A 282 14.99 21.79 -0.64
CA VAL A 282 15.68 22.17 0.58
C VAL A 282 14.85 21.74 1.79
N ASN A 283 15.06 20.51 2.25
CA ASN A 283 14.34 19.94 3.42
C ASN A 283 15.24 19.03 4.28
N GLY A 284 16.56 19.02 4.03
CA GLY A 284 17.50 18.13 4.72
C GLY A 284 17.39 16.64 4.33
N ALA A 285 16.35 16.22 3.58
CA ALA A 285 16.12 14.83 3.21
C ALA A 285 16.88 14.40 1.93
N GLY A 286 17.32 15.37 1.12
CA GLY A 286 18.04 15.15 -0.14
C GLY A 286 17.21 14.46 -1.20
N GLY A 287 15.98 14.94 -1.37
CA GLY A 287 14.96 14.52 -2.33
C GLY A 287 13.62 15.14 -1.94
N TYR A 288 12.57 14.81 -2.67
CA TYR A 288 11.24 15.28 -2.33
C TYR A 288 10.72 14.59 -1.06
N ASP A 289 10.11 15.34 -0.17
CA ASP A 289 9.33 14.92 1.00
C ASP A 289 8.39 16.06 1.41
N HIS A 290 7.41 16.37 0.53
CA HIS A 290 6.55 17.53 0.69
C HIS A 290 5.09 17.19 0.42
N CYS A 291 4.20 17.84 1.17
CA CYS A 291 2.77 17.79 0.92
C CYS A 291 2.38 18.82 -0.14
N TYR A 292 1.74 18.36 -1.19
CA TYR A 292 1.16 19.19 -2.25
C TYR A 292 -0.33 19.38 -2.00
N VAL A 293 -0.85 20.55 -2.38
CA VAL A 293 -2.27 20.87 -2.30
C VAL A 293 -2.95 20.39 -3.57
N VAL A 294 -3.82 19.40 -3.46
CA VAL A 294 -4.56 18.86 -4.62
C VAL A 294 -5.58 19.87 -5.11
N ASP A 295 -5.46 20.31 -6.37
CA ASP A 295 -6.35 21.29 -6.96
C ASP A 295 -7.79 20.77 -7.07
N GLY A 296 -8.75 21.69 -7.06
CA GLY A 296 -10.18 21.39 -7.04
C GLY A 296 -10.76 21.38 -5.62
N LYS A 297 -11.96 20.84 -5.47
CA LYS A 297 -12.67 20.87 -4.20
C LYS A 297 -12.40 19.61 -3.38
N ALA A 298 -11.88 19.75 -2.16
CA ALA A 298 -11.72 18.67 -1.22
C ALA A 298 -13.08 17.98 -0.93
N GLY A 299 -13.05 16.66 -0.75
CA GLY A 299 -14.25 15.83 -0.62
C GLY A 299 -14.81 15.31 -1.96
N GLU A 300 -14.47 15.91 -3.09
CA GLU A 300 -14.77 15.38 -4.42
C GLU A 300 -13.62 14.50 -4.92
N LEU A 301 -13.93 13.36 -5.55
CA LEU A 301 -12.91 12.47 -6.12
C LEU A 301 -12.33 13.13 -7.37
N ARG A 302 -11.03 13.41 -7.36
CA ARG A 302 -10.32 14.10 -8.44
C ARG A 302 -8.91 13.58 -8.63
N LEU A 303 -8.36 13.73 -9.84
CA LEU A 303 -6.99 13.34 -10.14
C LEU A 303 -6.02 14.22 -9.33
N ALA A 304 -5.13 13.57 -8.58
CA ALA A 304 -4.05 14.22 -7.82
C ALA A 304 -2.69 14.02 -8.47
N ALA A 305 -2.43 12.82 -8.98
CA ALA A 305 -1.13 12.48 -9.56
C ALA A 305 -1.26 11.50 -10.71
N LYS A 306 -0.31 11.58 -11.67
CA LYS A 306 -0.08 10.59 -12.70
C LYS A 306 1.42 10.31 -12.82
N VAL A 307 1.79 9.04 -12.83
CA VAL A 307 3.17 8.59 -13.04
C VAL A 307 3.22 7.64 -14.22
N VAL A 308 4.18 7.84 -15.10
CA VAL A 308 4.46 6.97 -16.24
C VAL A 308 5.89 6.44 -16.12
N GLU A 309 6.07 5.14 -16.28
CA GLU A 309 7.40 4.55 -16.45
C GLU A 309 7.62 4.25 -17.94
N PRO A 310 8.56 4.95 -18.57
CA PRO A 310 8.66 4.96 -20.04
C PRO A 310 9.03 3.61 -20.66
N THR A 311 9.81 2.78 -19.96
CA THR A 311 10.32 1.50 -20.50
C THR A 311 9.24 0.44 -20.51
N SER A 312 8.58 0.21 -19.38
CA SER A 312 7.48 -0.77 -19.24
C SER A 312 6.15 -0.26 -19.81
N GLY A 313 6.00 1.05 -19.92
CA GLY A 313 4.74 1.70 -20.27
C GLY A 313 3.72 1.71 -19.15
N ARG A 314 4.04 1.23 -17.95
CA ARG A 314 3.11 1.23 -16.82
C ARG A 314 2.78 2.65 -16.39
N VAL A 315 1.51 2.86 -16.08
CA VAL A 315 0.95 4.13 -15.62
C VAL A 315 0.24 3.90 -14.30
N LEU A 316 0.48 4.80 -13.35
CA LEU A 316 -0.30 4.93 -12.11
C LEU A 316 -0.96 6.30 -12.09
N GLU A 317 -2.30 6.32 -12.00
CA GLU A 317 -3.08 7.52 -11.74
C GLU A 317 -3.69 7.44 -10.35
N ILE A 318 -3.57 8.52 -9.55
CA ILE A 318 -4.13 8.59 -8.21
C ILE A 318 -5.23 9.63 -8.17
N PHE A 319 -6.43 9.17 -7.81
CA PHE A 319 -7.58 10.01 -7.54
C PHE A 319 -7.86 10.01 -6.05
N THR A 320 -8.28 11.16 -5.50
CA THR A 320 -8.55 11.28 -4.07
C THR A 320 -9.60 12.31 -3.73
N THR A 321 -10.26 12.11 -2.59
CA THR A 321 -11.09 13.11 -1.92
C THR A 321 -10.30 13.96 -0.92
N GLU A 322 -9.06 13.57 -0.59
CA GLU A 322 -8.18 14.26 0.36
C GLU A 322 -7.72 15.64 -0.15
N PRO A 323 -7.47 16.63 0.73
CA PRO A 323 -7.01 17.95 0.33
C PRO A 323 -5.56 17.98 -0.14
N GLY A 324 -4.73 17.01 0.25
CA GLY A 324 -3.31 16.96 -0.02
C GLY A 324 -2.81 15.61 -0.48
N ILE A 325 -1.60 15.62 -1.01
CA ILE A 325 -0.84 14.42 -1.38
C ILE A 325 0.64 14.63 -1.04
N GLN A 326 1.20 13.76 -0.22
CA GLN A 326 2.62 13.76 0.08
C GLN A 326 3.37 13.08 -1.06
N PHE A 327 4.36 13.75 -1.63
CA PHE A 327 5.30 13.17 -2.57
C PHE A 327 6.64 12.96 -1.87
N TYR A 328 7.03 11.68 -1.73
CA TYR A 328 8.26 11.25 -1.08
C TYR A 328 9.06 10.34 -2.01
N THR A 329 10.35 10.57 -2.17
CA THR A 329 11.22 9.89 -3.14
C THR A 329 12.14 8.84 -2.53
N GLY A 330 11.72 8.20 -1.43
CA GLY A 330 12.50 7.11 -0.83
C GLY A 330 13.89 7.55 -0.35
N ASN A 331 14.00 8.75 0.20
CA ASN A 331 15.26 9.41 0.56
C ASN A 331 16.07 8.66 1.63
N PHE A 332 15.37 7.87 2.47
CA PHE A 332 15.95 7.09 3.58
C PHE A 332 15.99 5.58 3.30
N LEU A 333 15.80 5.16 2.05
CA LEU A 333 16.06 3.79 1.65
C LEU A 333 17.57 3.60 1.53
N GLU A 334 18.13 2.59 2.22
CA GLU A 334 19.58 2.44 2.43
C GLU A 334 20.16 1.19 1.77
N GLY A 335 19.36 0.43 1.00
CA GLY A 335 19.81 -0.84 0.41
C GLY A 335 20.01 -1.96 1.42
N THR A 336 19.42 -1.83 2.61
CA THR A 336 19.51 -2.82 3.70
C THR A 336 18.30 -3.75 3.72
N PRO A 337 18.36 -4.92 4.37
CA PRO A 337 17.18 -5.78 4.55
C PRO A 337 16.00 -5.06 5.20
N ALA A 338 16.23 -4.11 6.12
CA ALA A 338 15.19 -3.30 6.75
C ALA A 338 14.46 -2.40 5.76
N THR A 339 15.12 -2.00 4.67
CA THR A 339 14.53 -1.22 3.58
C THR A 339 14.20 -2.08 2.35
N GLY A 340 13.98 -3.40 2.54
CA GLY A 340 13.67 -4.33 1.45
C GLY A 340 14.79 -4.43 0.41
N ASN A 341 16.04 -4.13 0.79
CA ASN A 341 17.22 -3.99 -0.08
C ASN A 341 17.08 -2.91 -1.18
N ALA A 342 16.08 -2.04 -1.08
CA ALA A 342 15.90 -0.95 -2.02
C ALA A 342 16.90 0.18 -1.75
N PRO A 343 17.64 0.65 -2.77
CA PRO A 343 18.55 1.77 -2.62
C PRO A 343 17.80 3.09 -2.45
N ARG A 344 18.49 4.12 -1.99
CA ARG A 344 17.97 5.49 -2.00
C ARG A 344 17.38 5.82 -3.37
N HIS A 345 16.19 6.39 -3.39
CA HIS A 345 15.41 6.66 -4.61
C HIS A 345 15.04 5.38 -5.40
N GLY A 346 15.00 4.22 -4.74
CA GLY A 346 14.53 2.97 -5.36
C GLY A 346 13.01 2.85 -5.45
N ALA A 347 12.28 3.74 -4.80
CA ALA A 347 10.82 3.85 -4.88
C ALA A 347 10.34 5.24 -4.47
N PHE A 348 9.09 5.58 -4.80
CA PHE A 348 8.41 6.80 -4.39
C PHE A 348 7.10 6.49 -3.68
N CYS A 349 6.65 7.41 -2.81
CA CYS A 349 5.33 7.39 -2.20
C CYS A 349 4.49 8.57 -2.67
N LEU A 350 3.19 8.33 -2.82
CA LEU A 350 2.17 9.33 -3.12
C LEU A 350 1.01 9.11 -2.14
N GLU A 351 1.13 9.74 -0.96
CA GLU A 351 0.24 9.51 0.18
C GLU A 351 -0.83 10.60 0.21
N THR A 352 -2.05 10.24 -0.15
CA THR A 352 -3.19 11.16 -0.08
C THR A 352 -3.61 11.34 1.38
N GLN A 353 -3.70 12.57 1.85
CA GLN A 353 -3.86 12.88 3.27
C GLN A 353 -4.37 14.31 3.50
N HIS A 354 -4.79 14.61 4.73
CA HIS A 354 -4.85 15.99 5.22
C HIS A 354 -3.44 16.54 5.41
N PHE A 355 -3.33 17.88 5.52
CA PHE A 355 -2.03 18.51 5.64
C PHE A 355 -1.34 18.13 6.96
N PRO A 356 0.00 17.94 6.95
CA PRO A 356 0.74 17.72 8.18
C PRO A 356 0.53 18.87 9.17
N ASP A 357 0.58 18.58 10.46
CA ASP A 357 0.42 19.53 11.56
C ASP A 357 -0.92 20.29 11.60
N SER A 358 -1.95 19.84 10.85
CA SER A 358 -3.28 20.50 10.82
C SER A 358 -3.90 20.73 12.20
N PRO A 359 -3.74 19.88 13.23
CA PRO A 359 -4.27 20.17 14.55
C PRO A 359 -3.74 21.47 15.18
N ASN A 360 -2.55 21.92 14.78
CA ASN A 360 -1.89 23.15 15.24
C ASN A 360 -2.03 24.33 14.25
N ARG A 361 -2.72 24.11 13.12
CA ARG A 361 -2.83 25.06 12.00
C ARG A 361 -4.29 25.34 11.67
N PRO A 362 -4.94 26.31 12.33
CA PRO A 362 -6.36 26.59 12.12
C PRO A 362 -6.67 27.06 10.68
N GLU A 363 -5.67 27.52 9.92
CA GLU A 363 -5.76 27.89 8.51
C GLU A 363 -5.82 26.67 7.55
N PHE A 364 -5.47 25.46 8.05
CA PHE A 364 -5.52 24.22 7.26
C PHE A 364 -6.89 23.56 7.35
N PRO A 365 -7.22 22.66 6.40
CA PRO A 365 -8.41 21.82 6.52
C PRO A 365 -8.43 21.08 7.85
N THR A 366 -9.58 21.10 8.53
CA THR A 366 -9.71 20.52 9.86
C THR A 366 -9.57 19.00 9.82
N THR A 367 -8.84 18.46 10.77
CA THR A 367 -8.70 17.03 11.04
C THR A 367 -9.49 16.60 12.28
N ARG A 368 -10.29 17.51 12.85
CA ARG A 368 -11.16 17.21 13.97
C ARG A 368 -12.28 16.28 13.55
N LEU A 369 -12.52 15.25 14.37
CA LEU A 369 -13.68 14.35 14.29
C LEU A 369 -14.43 14.41 15.60
N ASN A 370 -15.74 14.70 15.55
CA ASN A 370 -16.61 14.75 16.73
C ASN A 370 -17.45 13.48 16.86
N PRO A 371 -17.92 13.16 18.07
CA PRO A 371 -18.97 12.13 18.28
C PRO A 371 -20.18 12.39 17.40
N GLY A 372 -20.69 11.33 16.77
CA GLY A 372 -21.83 11.40 15.85
C GLY A 372 -21.46 11.75 14.41
N GLU A 373 -20.23 12.22 14.14
CA GLU A 373 -19.71 12.40 12.79
C GLU A 373 -19.06 11.12 12.29
N THR A 374 -18.94 11.00 10.97
CA THR A 374 -18.18 9.93 10.31
C THR A 374 -17.13 10.55 9.42
N TYR A 375 -15.86 10.29 9.73
CA TYR A 375 -14.74 10.53 8.80
C TYR A 375 -14.91 9.63 7.58
N ARG A 376 -14.76 10.20 6.39
CA ARG A 376 -14.82 9.46 5.11
C ARG A 376 -13.82 10.04 4.14
N GLN A 377 -12.94 9.19 3.61
CA GLN A 377 -12.02 9.53 2.54
C GLN A 377 -11.90 8.36 1.56
N THR A 378 -11.58 8.67 0.32
CA THR A 378 -11.39 7.68 -0.74
C THR A 378 -10.13 8.01 -1.54
N THR A 379 -9.33 7.00 -1.80
CA THR A 379 -8.21 7.06 -2.73
C THR A 379 -8.33 5.92 -3.74
N VAL A 380 -8.09 6.22 -5.02
CA VAL A 380 -8.09 5.22 -6.10
C VAL A 380 -6.73 5.22 -6.76
N HIS A 381 -6.05 4.08 -6.74
CA HIS A 381 -4.85 3.81 -7.52
C HIS A 381 -5.27 3.08 -8.79
N LYS A 382 -5.26 3.76 -9.93
CA LYS A 382 -5.65 3.20 -11.22
C LYS A 382 -4.41 2.89 -12.05
N PHE A 383 -4.32 1.63 -12.46
CA PHE A 383 -3.21 1.15 -13.27
C PHE A 383 -3.62 0.97 -14.73
N SER A 384 -2.76 1.40 -15.64
CA SER A 384 -2.93 1.24 -17.08
C SER A 384 -1.57 1.13 -17.77
N VAL A 385 -1.57 1.04 -19.09
CA VAL A 385 -0.35 0.92 -19.90
C VAL A 385 -0.44 1.87 -21.09
N VAL A 386 0.60 2.67 -21.32
CA VAL A 386 0.83 3.36 -22.60
C VAL A 386 1.53 2.42 -23.57
N LYS A 387 1.00 2.34 -24.79
CA LYS A 387 1.55 1.50 -25.87
C LYS A 387 2.76 2.12 -26.54
#